data_29c0852444e746f7c9f1755f6d7e6d52
#
_entry.id   29c0852444e746f7c9f1755f6d7e6d52
#
_cell.length_a   1.000
_cell.length_b   1.000
_cell.length_c   1.000
_cell.angle_alpha   90.00
_cell.angle_beta   90.00
_cell.angle_gamma   90.00
#
_symmetry.space_group_name_H-M   'P 1'
#
loop_
_entity.id
_entity.type
_entity.pdbx_description
1 polymer ?
#
loop_
_entity_poly.entity_id
_entity_poly.type
_entity_poly.pdbx_seq_one_letter_code
_entity_poly.pdbx_strand_id
1 'polypeptide(L)'
;SIRKRIFFNEVDGKRVPVSGMVAAIDITEQKETEHNIRTGETRLKLAAEVTGFGTYDLDIRSSDCVWSDEIYRIFGIEIGETFPRTAMFDRVHPDDRARYRQLFLSLSGKDVKHSFKLEHRIVRADGEVRWIVNSGLLLFDERHPGSIPERVIGTMQDITDRKLFEQSLQDARDAAEAANRSRGEFLANMSHEIRTPMAAILGHADILRDHLQDPDNLQVVDTIRRNGNFLLGIINDILDLSKIDAGKLEVAKRPVRPDAIVAEVRSLMDVRAAEKKLPLKIEFDGPVPEIIHTDAIRIRQILVNLVGNAIKFTDEGVVRLTVRFDEEDSRLQFHVIDTGIGIPSDEIDKLFDPFVQVDNTSTRSFGGTGLGLAICHRLAHALNGQVDVESQYGVGSRFTLSVKVDPHVQLVNPNLALSVSADVPHGEIKLNAKVLVVDDRRDIRYLAQHFIERAGGEVVTATNGKEAVEFMATSDAEDVDLIVMDMQMPVMDGYDATSELRKRGFELPIIALTANAMNSDRDVCLSVGCTDYTTKPLDSRLLIRMIDRLLTV
;
A
#
# COMPACT_ATOMS: atom_id res chain seq x y z
N SER A 1 -64.58 38.70 -12.47
CA SER A 1 -65.97 38.28 -12.73
C SER A 1 -66.88 39.48 -12.88
N ILE A 2 -67.82 39.36 -13.78
CA ILE A 2 -68.80 40.47 -14.02
C ILE A 2 -70.12 40.04 -13.40
N ARG A 3 -70.61 40.81 -12.41
CA ARG A 3 -71.95 40.60 -11.88
C ARG A 3 -72.83 41.74 -12.46
N LYS A 4 -73.91 41.36 -13.14
CA LYS A 4 -74.85 42.26 -13.75
C LYS A 4 -76.14 42.15 -12.94
N ARG A 5 -76.60 43.31 -12.40
CA ARG A 5 -77.89 43.43 -11.72
C ARG A 5 -78.68 44.45 -12.45
N ILE A 6 -79.88 44.08 -12.99
CA ILE A 6 -80.75 44.93 -13.73
C ILE A 6 -81.98 45.24 -12.83
N PHE A 7 -82.27 46.49 -12.62
CA PHE A 7 -83.43 46.92 -11.86
C PHE A 7 -84.55 47.24 -12.85
N PHE A 8 -85.75 46.76 -12.55
CA PHE A 8 -86.89 46.90 -13.38
C PHE A 8 -87.93 47.72 -12.63
N ASN A 9 -88.68 48.61 -13.34
CA ASN A 9 -89.91 49.27 -12.86
C ASN A 9 -91.08 48.71 -13.63
N GLU A 10 -92.30 48.71 -13.02
CA GLU A 10 -93.48 48.24 -13.65
C GLU A 10 -94.27 49.49 -14.16
N VAL A 11 -94.44 49.59 -15.47
CA VAL A 11 -95.22 50.65 -16.14
C VAL A 11 -96.22 49.95 -17.07
N ASP A 12 -97.52 50.22 -16.87
CA ASP A 12 -98.64 49.62 -17.62
C ASP A 12 -98.61 48.07 -17.64
N GLY A 13 -98.25 47.43 -16.48
CA GLY A 13 -98.25 45.97 -16.35
C GLY A 13 -97.10 45.28 -17.05
N LYS A 14 -96.11 46.04 -17.56
CA LYS A 14 -94.88 45.51 -18.17
C LYS A 14 -93.63 45.89 -17.38
N ARG A 15 -92.75 44.96 -17.12
CA ARG A 15 -91.43 45.20 -16.51
C ARG A 15 -90.46 45.85 -17.51
N VAL A 16 -90.12 47.09 -17.24
CA VAL A 16 -89.20 47.89 -18.07
C VAL A 16 -87.88 48.08 -17.29
N PRO A 17 -86.71 47.78 -17.85
CA PRO A 17 -85.44 47.99 -17.17
C PRO A 17 -85.18 49.48 -17.00
N VAL A 18 -84.97 49.93 -15.75
CA VAL A 18 -84.80 51.38 -15.42
C VAL A 18 -83.33 51.70 -15.16
N SER A 19 -82.59 50.76 -14.60
CA SER A 19 -81.17 50.94 -14.39
C SER A 19 -80.43 49.57 -14.28
N GLY A 20 -79.20 49.56 -14.58
CA GLY A 20 -78.35 48.38 -14.42
C GLY A 20 -77.02 48.74 -13.76
N MET A 21 -76.67 48.05 -12.76
CA MET A 21 -75.33 48.14 -12.13
C MET A 21 -74.48 47.02 -12.61
N VAL A 22 -73.31 47.34 -13.12
CA VAL A 22 -72.27 46.34 -13.48
C VAL A 22 -71.09 46.52 -12.54
N ALA A 23 -70.82 45.54 -11.74
CA ALA A 23 -69.64 45.51 -10.92
C ALA A 23 -68.65 44.51 -11.56
N ALA A 24 -67.50 44.99 -11.95
CA ALA A 24 -66.37 44.16 -12.38
C ALA A 24 -65.38 44.10 -11.24
N ILE A 25 -65.09 42.90 -10.81
CA ILE A 25 -64.02 42.63 -9.81
C ILE A 25 -62.85 42.02 -10.58
N ASP A 26 -61.71 42.69 -10.52
CA ASP A 26 -60.47 42.11 -11.01
C ASP A 26 -60.05 40.95 -10.09
N ILE A 27 -59.92 39.75 -10.66
CA ILE A 27 -59.52 38.52 -9.97
C ILE A 27 -58.22 37.98 -10.54
N THR A 28 -57.46 38.83 -11.28
CA THR A 28 -56.23 38.39 -11.95
C THR A 28 -55.20 37.91 -10.93
N GLU A 29 -54.88 38.68 -9.92
CA GLU A 29 -53.96 38.37 -8.84
C GLU A 29 -54.41 37.13 -8.07
N GLN A 30 -55.71 37.00 -7.79
CA GLN A 30 -56.21 35.77 -7.13
C GLN A 30 -56.04 34.55 -8.00
N LYS A 31 -56.25 34.61 -9.30
CA LYS A 31 -56.07 33.47 -10.24
C LYS A 31 -54.60 33.16 -10.46
N GLU A 32 -53.74 34.15 -10.53
CA GLU A 32 -52.28 33.95 -10.60
C GLU A 32 -51.75 33.26 -9.34
N THR A 33 -52.21 33.71 -8.16
CA THR A 33 -51.85 33.09 -6.88
C THR A 33 -52.34 31.63 -6.83
N GLU A 34 -53.59 31.38 -7.19
CA GLU A 34 -54.17 30.02 -7.25
C GLU A 34 -53.41 29.11 -8.24
N HIS A 35 -53.05 29.66 -9.41
CA HIS A 35 -52.27 28.95 -10.42
C HIS A 35 -50.84 28.62 -9.92
N ASN A 36 -50.19 29.58 -9.27
CA ASN A 36 -48.85 29.40 -8.71
C ASN A 36 -48.83 28.33 -7.59
N ILE A 37 -49.83 28.38 -6.70
CA ILE A 37 -49.98 27.35 -5.65
C ILE A 37 -50.19 25.97 -6.29
N ARG A 38 -51.12 25.83 -7.23
CA ARG A 38 -51.41 24.54 -7.90
C ARG A 38 -50.22 24.00 -8.68
N THR A 39 -49.46 24.90 -9.33
CA THR A 39 -48.22 24.51 -10.04
C THR A 39 -47.15 24.06 -9.05
N GLY A 40 -46.98 24.75 -7.92
CA GLY A 40 -46.09 24.38 -6.84
C GLY A 40 -46.42 23.00 -6.23
N GLU A 41 -47.70 22.76 -5.91
CA GLU A 41 -48.18 21.48 -5.41
C GLU A 41 -47.91 20.33 -6.40
N THR A 42 -48.16 20.57 -7.71
CA THR A 42 -47.91 19.56 -8.74
C THR A 42 -46.42 19.22 -8.86
N ARG A 43 -45.55 20.23 -8.80
CA ARG A 43 -44.08 20.02 -8.82
C ARG A 43 -43.60 19.23 -7.61
N LEU A 44 -44.10 19.54 -6.41
CA LEU A 44 -43.77 18.85 -5.18
C LEU A 44 -44.24 17.39 -5.23
N LYS A 45 -45.47 17.17 -5.74
CA LYS A 45 -46.00 15.79 -5.88
C LYS A 45 -45.18 14.95 -6.86
N LEU A 46 -44.82 15.50 -8.01
CA LEU A 46 -43.96 14.83 -8.98
C LEU A 46 -42.56 14.53 -8.39
N ALA A 47 -41.96 15.49 -7.68
CA ALA A 47 -40.69 15.31 -7.03
C ALA A 47 -40.74 14.15 -5.99
N ALA A 48 -41.83 14.11 -5.20
CA ALA A 48 -42.05 13.05 -4.21
C ALA A 48 -42.18 11.64 -4.88
N GLU A 49 -42.99 11.58 -5.96
CA GLU A 49 -43.19 10.33 -6.70
C GLU A 49 -41.90 9.82 -7.37
N VAL A 50 -41.11 10.71 -8.00
CA VAL A 50 -39.85 10.33 -8.68
C VAL A 50 -38.77 9.91 -7.69
N THR A 51 -38.70 10.55 -6.53
CA THR A 51 -37.65 10.26 -5.51
C THR A 51 -38.08 9.24 -4.47
N GLY A 52 -39.34 8.77 -4.47
CA GLY A 52 -39.86 7.76 -3.55
C GLY A 52 -39.90 8.23 -2.09
N PHE A 53 -40.05 9.54 -1.82
CA PHE A 53 -40.24 10.01 -0.47
C PHE A 53 -41.69 10.31 -0.14
N GLY A 54 -42.14 9.80 0.99
CA GLY A 54 -43.43 10.16 1.56
C GLY A 54 -43.33 11.39 2.43
N THR A 55 -44.40 12.20 2.48
CA THR A 55 -44.51 13.36 3.37
C THR A 55 -45.54 13.13 4.46
N TYR A 56 -45.29 13.64 5.65
CA TYR A 56 -46.25 13.64 6.74
C TYR A 56 -46.31 15.02 7.42
N ASP A 57 -47.48 15.27 7.97
CA ASP A 57 -47.80 16.47 8.69
C ASP A 57 -48.57 16.11 9.96
N LEU A 58 -47.89 16.23 11.09
CA LEU A 58 -48.40 15.84 12.41
C LEU A 58 -48.70 17.07 13.24
N ASP A 59 -49.99 17.27 13.60
CA ASP A 59 -50.40 18.18 14.66
C ASP A 59 -50.22 17.47 16.01
N ILE A 60 -49.36 18.03 16.86
CA ILE A 60 -49.03 17.42 18.17
C ILE A 60 -50.17 17.58 19.17
N ARG A 61 -50.96 18.63 19.05
CA ARG A 61 -52.08 18.92 19.98
C ARG A 61 -53.26 18.01 19.75
N SER A 62 -53.74 17.92 18.51
CA SER A 62 -54.87 17.05 18.15
C SER A 62 -54.44 15.58 17.97
N SER A 63 -53.15 15.33 17.76
CA SER A 63 -52.57 14.06 17.35
C SER A 63 -53.00 13.60 15.96
N ASP A 64 -53.56 14.51 15.15
CA ASP A 64 -53.89 14.23 13.76
C ASP A 64 -52.63 14.21 12.91
N CYS A 65 -52.53 13.23 12.03
CA CYS A 65 -51.40 13.08 11.13
C CYS A 65 -51.90 12.85 9.71
N VAL A 66 -51.48 13.72 8.80
CA VAL A 66 -51.77 13.59 7.36
C VAL A 66 -50.57 12.96 6.68
N TRP A 67 -50.76 11.85 5.99
CA TRP A 67 -49.77 11.13 5.25
C TRP A 67 -49.98 11.21 3.75
N SER A 68 -48.90 11.29 2.99
CA SER A 68 -48.94 11.02 1.55
C SER A 68 -49.07 9.53 1.26
N ASP A 69 -49.59 9.19 0.09
CA ASP A 69 -49.74 7.79 -0.36
C ASP A 69 -48.45 6.99 -0.26
N GLU A 70 -47.29 7.62 -0.45
CA GLU A 70 -45.97 6.97 -0.39
C GLU A 70 -45.64 6.47 1.01
N ILE A 71 -46.07 7.14 2.09
CA ILE A 71 -45.87 6.65 3.45
C ILE A 71 -46.63 5.35 3.67
N TYR A 72 -47.87 5.25 3.20
CA TYR A 72 -48.64 4.02 3.26
C TYR A 72 -47.91 2.86 2.54
N ARG A 73 -47.32 3.15 1.35
CA ARG A 73 -46.51 2.16 0.61
C ARG A 73 -45.25 1.76 1.37
N ILE A 74 -44.53 2.70 1.97
CA ILE A 74 -43.33 2.43 2.78
C ILE A 74 -43.67 1.49 3.95
N PHE A 75 -44.80 1.72 4.64
CA PHE A 75 -45.23 0.86 5.75
C PHE A 75 -45.95 -0.41 5.32
N GLY A 76 -46.28 -0.59 4.06
CA GLY A 76 -47.00 -1.76 3.53
C GLY A 76 -48.44 -1.87 4.06
N ILE A 77 -49.15 -0.75 4.14
CA ILE A 77 -50.57 -0.66 4.61
C ILE A 77 -51.44 -0.04 3.52
N GLU A 78 -52.74 -0.24 3.59
CA GLU A 78 -53.70 0.32 2.60
C GLU A 78 -53.83 1.83 2.70
N ILE A 79 -53.92 2.52 1.54
CA ILE A 79 -54.02 3.98 1.50
C ILE A 79 -55.36 4.41 2.15
N GLY A 80 -55.28 5.29 3.13
CA GLY A 80 -56.43 5.79 3.89
C GLY A 80 -56.80 4.94 5.11
N GLU A 81 -56.05 3.86 5.40
CA GLU A 81 -56.22 3.12 6.64
C GLU A 81 -55.91 4.05 7.85
N THR A 82 -56.79 4.02 8.85
CA THR A 82 -56.55 4.79 10.09
C THR A 82 -55.43 4.18 10.89
N PHE A 83 -54.29 4.84 10.96
CA PHE A 83 -53.11 4.35 11.63
C PHE A 83 -52.86 5.16 12.92
N PRO A 84 -53.06 4.54 14.10
CA PRO A 84 -52.85 5.25 15.37
C PRO A 84 -51.37 5.61 15.56
N ARG A 85 -51.08 6.78 16.13
CA ARG A 85 -49.75 7.31 16.37
C ARG A 85 -48.84 6.33 17.12
N THR A 86 -49.39 5.55 18.06
CA THR A 86 -48.66 4.51 18.81
C THR A 86 -48.18 3.39 17.90
N ALA A 87 -48.92 3.05 16.84
CA ALA A 87 -48.57 1.98 15.93
C ALA A 87 -47.35 2.33 15.06
N MET A 88 -47.02 3.60 14.83
CA MET A 88 -45.73 3.95 14.20
C MET A 88 -44.54 3.50 15.07
N PHE A 89 -44.60 3.71 16.39
CA PHE A 89 -43.57 3.29 17.30
C PHE A 89 -43.45 1.77 17.35
N ASP A 90 -44.59 1.07 17.33
CA ASP A 90 -44.63 -0.39 17.36
C ASP A 90 -44.01 -1.02 16.10
N ARG A 91 -44.06 -0.32 14.99
CA ARG A 91 -43.42 -0.73 13.71
C ARG A 91 -41.92 -0.47 13.66
N VAL A 92 -41.37 0.34 14.57
CA VAL A 92 -39.90 0.49 14.66
C VAL A 92 -39.29 -0.82 15.09
N HIS A 93 -38.22 -1.26 14.40
CA HIS A 93 -37.51 -2.47 14.72
C HIS A 93 -37.09 -2.48 16.22
N PRO A 94 -37.23 -3.61 16.94
CA PRO A 94 -36.95 -3.66 18.38
C PRO A 94 -35.64 -3.02 18.81
N ASP A 95 -34.54 -3.30 18.10
CA ASP A 95 -33.22 -2.76 18.41
C ASP A 95 -33.14 -1.24 18.26
N ASP A 96 -33.95 -0.63 17.39
CA ASP A 96 -33.90 0.79 17.09
C ASP A 96 -34.87 1.61 17.95
N ARG A 97 -35.78 0.97 18.71
CA ARG A 97 -36.79 1.62 19.55
C ARG A 97 -36.21 2.53 20.62
N ALA A 98 -35.12 2.14 21.24
CA ALA A 98 -34.48 2.95 22.27
C ALA A 98 -33.96 4.26 21.70
N ARG A 99 -33.26 4.20 20.55
CA ARG A 99 -32.73 5.38 19.83
C ARG A 99 -33.83 6.27 19.29
N TYR A 100 -34.90 5.65 18.76
CA TYR A 100 -36.05 6.36 18.26
C TYR A 100 -36.77 7.12 19.38
N ARG A 101 -36.98 6.47 20.55
CA ARG A 101 -37.58 7.11 21.73
C ARG A 101 -36.74 8.27 22.25
N GLN A 102 -35.41 8.09 22.30
CA GLN A 102 -34.50 9.15 22.76
C GLN A 102 -34.58 10.40 21.88
N LEU A 103 -34.71 10.23 20.54
CA LEU A 103 -34.93 11.34 19.64
C LEU A 103 -36.18 12.13 20.03
N PHE A 104 -37.34 11.45 20.21
CA PHE A 104 -38.58 12.15 20.57
C PHE A 104 -38.51 12.84 21.93
N LEU A 105 -37.81 12.28 22.91
CA LEU A 105 -37.57 12.94 24.19
C LEU A 105 -36.69 14.19 24.05
N SER A 106 -35.72 14.16 23.16
CA SER A 106 -34.87 15.33 22.89
C SER A 106 -35.59 16.48 22.16
N LEU A 107 -36.73 16.20 21.52
CA LEU A 107 -37.56 17.19 20.85
C LEU A 107 -38.50 17.92 21.81
N SER A 108 -38.50 17.61 23.11
CA SER A 108 -39.39 18.18 24.14
C SER A 108 -38.66 19.04 25.19
N GLY A 109 -37.44 19.54 24.94
CA GLY A 109 -36.59 20.28 25.88
C GLY A 109 -36.42 21.77 25.56
N LYS A 110 -35.69 22.50 26.42
CA LYS A 110 -35.44 23.94 26.26
C LYS A 110 -34.46 24.29 25.13
N ASP A 111 -33.60 23.32 24.69
CA ASP A 111 -32.61 23.48 23.60
C ASP A 111 -32.99 22.63 22.39
N VAL A 112 -34.19 22.78 21.87
CA VAL A 112 -34.72 21.93 20.80
C VAL A 112 -34.16 22.34 19.46
N LYS A 113 -33.52 21.36 18.77
CA LYS A 113 -33.20 21.53 17.35
C LYS A 113 -34.50 21.61 16.54
N HIS A 114 -34.63 22.63 15.69
CA HIS A 114 -35.81 22.82 14.86
C HIS A 114 -36.01 21.76 13.78
N SER A 115 -35.03 20.83 13.61
CA SER A 115 -35.10 19.74 12.64
C SER A 115 -34.40 18.51 13.14
N PHE A 116 -34.79 17.34 12.64
CA PHE A 116 -34.12 16.07 12.92
C PHE A 116 -34.00 15.23 11.64
N LYS A 117 -33.03 14.31 11.66
CA LYS A 117 -32.85 13.26 10.66
C LYS A 117 -32.44 11.98 11.37
N LEU A 118 -33.16 10.89 11.10
CA LEU A 118 -32.91 9.60 11.73
C LEU A 118 -33.05 8.47 10.69
N GLU A 119 -32.01 7.69 10.51
CA GLU A 119 -32.08 6.42 9.79
C GLU A 119 -32.37 5.31 10.81
N HIS A 120 -33.41 4.51 10.56
CA HIS A 120 -33.83 3.39 11.42
C HIS A 120 -34.59 2.34 10.61
N ARG A 121 -34.71 1.15 11.20
CA ARG A 121 -35.47 0.06 10.60
C ARG A 121 -36.92 0.09 11.06
N ILE A 122 -37.82 -0.24 10.14
CA ILE A 122 -39.21 -0.53 10.42
C ILE A 122 -39.53 -1.98 10.04
N VAL A 123 -40.53 -2.55 10.71
CA VAL A 123 -41.11 -3.84 10.39
C VAL A 123 -42.48 -3.61 9.75
N ARG A 124 -42.64 -3.96 8.48
CA ARG A 124 -43.88 -3.82 7.72
C ARG A 124 -44.98 -4.77 8.23
N ALA A 125 -46.17 -4.60 7.73
CA ALA A 125 -47.31 -5.46 8.09
C ALA A 125 -47.11 -6.93 7.71
N ASP A 126 -46.37 -7.18 6.63
CA ASP A 126 -45.99 -8.51 6.13
C ASP A 126 -44.78 -9.11 6.84
N GLY A 127 -44.19 -8.40 7.80
CA GLY A 127 -42.99 -8.82 8.53
C GLY A 127 -41.67 -8.43 7.88
N GLU A 128 -41.68 -7.83 6.69
CA GLU A 128 -40.46 -7.37 6.01
C GLU A 128 -39.82 -6.22 6.74
N VAL A 129 -38.48 -6.27 6.91
CA VAL A 129 -37.68 -5.20 7.50
C VAL A 129 -37.23 -4.22 6.43
N ARG A 130 -37.55 -2.94 6.59
CA ARG A 130 -37.10 -1.87 5.71
C ARG A 130 -36.30 -0.83 6.45
N TRP A 131 -35.26 -0.31 5.83
CA TRP A 131 -34.54 0.85 6.30
C TRP A 131 -35.22 2.12 5.80
N ILE A 132 -35.55 3.01 6.70
CA ILE A 132 -36.08 4.32 6.34
C ILE A 132 -35.20 5.45 6.89
N VAL A 133 -35.13 6.54 6.16
CA VAL A 133 -34.67 7.82 6.67
C VAL A 133 -35.89 8.71 6.93
N ASN A 134 -36.04 9.13 8.18
CA ASN A 134 -37.08 10.05 8.62
C ASN A 134 -36.41 11.40 8.92
N SER A 135 -36.89 12.47 8.24
CA SER A 135 -36.43 13.82 8.45
C SER A 135 -37.64 14.73 8.75
N GLY A 136 -37.54 15.56 9.75
CA GLY A 136 -38.66 16.42 10.12
C GLY A 136 -38.23 17.80 10.60
N LEU A 137 -39.10 18.76 10.40
CA LEU A 137 -39.03 20.14 10.86
C LEU A 137 -40.08 20.35 11.93
N LEU A 138 -39.70 20.93 13.06
CA LEU A 138 -40.57 21.24 14.17
C LEU A 138 -41.03 22.71 14.09
N LEU A 139 -42.30 22.94 14.12
CA LEU A 139 -42.93 24.26 14.11
C LEU A 139 -43.46 24.61 15.51
N PHE A 140 -43.08 25.76 16.02
CA PHE A 140 -43.42 26.26 17.35
C PHE A 140 -44.36 27.43 17.26
N ASP A 141 -45.19 27.68 18.28
CA ASP A 141 -45.97 28.92 18.40
C ASP A 141 -45.01 30.10 18.64
N GLU A 142 -44.96 31.01 17.69
CA GLU A 142 -44.12 32.22 17.77
C GLU A 142 -44.42 33.09 19.00
N ARG A 143 -45.62 32.97 19.59
CA ARG A 143 -46.06 33.74 20.75
C ARG A 143 -45.55 33.18 22.08
N HIS A 144 -45.06 31.94 22.08
CA HIS A 144 -44.56 31.26 23.29
C HIS A 144 -43.21 30.59 23.01
N PRO A 145 -42.10 31.36 22.95
CA PRO A 145 -40.76 30.81 22.74
C PRO A 145 -40.40 29.81 23.82
N GLY A 146 -40.05 28.57 23.45
CA GLY A 146 -39.69 27.49 24.36
C GLY A 146 -40.85 26.55 24.75
N SER A 147 -42.00 26.67 24.07
CA SER A 147 -43.11 25.72 24.18
C SER A 147 -42.80 24.39 23.48
N ILE A 148 -43.64 23.39 23.75
CA ILE A 148 -43.65 22.14 22.98
C ILE A 148 -44.01 22.47 21.53
N PRO A 149 -43.37 21.84 20.53
CA PRO A 149 -43.72 22.09 19.12
C PRO A 149 -45.20 21.77 18.87
N GLU A 150 -45.85 22.61 18.11
CA GLU A 150 -47.26 22.42 17.76
C GLU A 150 -47.43 21.46 16.60
N ARG A 151 -46.50 21.47 15.66
CA ARG A 151 -46.61 20.73 14.40
C ARG A 151 -45.26 20.18 13.96
N VAL A 152 -45.24 19.00 13.37
CA VAL A 152 -44.06 18.38 12.76
C VAL A 152 -44.37 18.07 11.32
N ILE A 153 -43.62 18.69 10.41
CA ILE A 153 -43.70 18.38 8.99
C ILE A 153 -42.45 17.63 8.62
N GLY A 154 -42.58 16.49 7.93
CA GLY A 154 -41.43 15.70 7.63
C GLY A 154 -41.58 14.83 6.37
N THR A 155 -40.48 14.17 6.07
CA THR A 155 -40.36 13.22 4.96
C THR A 155 -39.83 11.87 5.45
N MET A 156 -40.32 10.81 4.84
CA MET A 156 -39.76 9.45 5.00
C MET A 156 -39.41 8.90 3.63
N GLN A 157 -38.25 8.24 3.56
CA GLN A 157 -37.80 7.57 2.33
C GLN A 157 -37.30 6.18 2.68
N ASP A 158 -37.69 5.20 1.86
CA ASP A 158 -37.11 3.86 1.90
C ASP A 158 -35.70 3.90 1.33
N ILE A 159 -34.73 3.48 2.14
CA ILE A 159 -33.31 3.43 1.80
C ILE A 159 -32.77 2.00 1.88
N THR A 160 -33.66 1.01 1.83
CA THR A 160 -33.29 -0.40 2.00
C THR A 160 -32.33 -0.86 0.92
N ASP A 161 -32.60 -0.55 -0.34
CA ASP A 161 -31.76 -0.91 -1.47
C ASP A 161 -30.36 -0.28 -1.34
N ARG A 162 -30.30 0.99 -0.91
CA ARG A 162 -29.03 1.67 -0.64
C ARG A 162 -28.24 0.96 0.45
N LYS A 163 -28.88 0.59 1.57
CA LYS A 163 -28.22 -0.11 2.69
C LYS A 163 -27.76 -1.51 2.30
N LEU A 164 -28.54 -2.25 1.53
CA LEU A 164 -28.14 -3.56 1.01
C LEU A 164 -26.93 -3.45 0.07
N PHE A 165 -26.92 -2.43 -0.79
CA PHE A 165 -25.80 -2.19 -1.69
C PHE A 165 -24.53 -1.79 -0.92
N GLU A 166 -24.63 -0.86 0.05
CA GLU A 166 -23.54 -0.47 0.92
C GLU A 166 -22.95 -1.69 1.65
N GLN A 167 -23.80 -2.56 2.20
CA GLN A 167 -23.37 -3.78 2.88
C GLN A 167 -22.69 -4.76 1.92
N SER A 168 -23.28 -5.01 0.76
CA SER A 168 -22.68 -5.89 -0.26
C SER A 168 -21.32 -5.42 -0.73
N LEU A 169 -21.14 -4.09 -0.91
CA LEU A 169 -19.87 -3.49 -1.27
C LEU A 169 -18.83 -3.68 -0.15
N GLN A 170 -19.25 -3.49 1.11
CA GLN A 170 -18.36 -3.69 2.26
C GLN A 170 -17.93 -5.16 2.38
N ASP A 171 -18.88 -6.10 2.27
CA ASP A 171 -18.61 -7.54 2.35
C ASP A 171 -17.65 -7.98 1.21
N ALA A 172 -17.87 -7.49 -0.01
CA ALA A 172 -17.00 -7.77 -1.14
C ALA A 172 -15.58 -7.21 -0.94
N ARG A 173 -15.48 -6.02 -0.38
CA ARG A 173 -14.19 -5.39 -0.03
C ARG A 173 -13.46 -6.19 1.04
N ASP A 174 -14.14 -6.55 2.13
CA ASP A 174 -13.54 -7.30 3.24
C ASP A 174 -13.05 -8.68 2.78
N ALA A 175 -13.83 -9.35 1.91
CA ALA A 175 -13.43 -10.61 1.30
C ALA A 175 -12.18 -10.45 0.40
N ALA A 176 -12.12 -9.40 -0.41
CA ALA A 176 -10.97 -9.11 -1.26
C ALA A 176 -9.71 -8.79 -0.44
N GLU A 177 -9.84 -8.00 0.63
CA GLU A 177 -8.73 -7.68 1.54
C GLU A 177 -8.22 -8.94 2.28
N ALA A 178 -9.13 -9.80 2.75
CA ALA A 178 -8.76 -11.07 3.39
C ALA A 178 -8.01 -12.01 2.42
N ALA A 179 -8.51 -12.16 1.19
CA ALA A 179 -7.86 -12.97 0.16
C ALA A 179 -6.46 -12.44 -0.19
N ASN A 180 -6.30 -11.12 -0.30
CA ASN A 180 -5.01 -10.50 -0.59
C ASN A 180 -4.00 -10.69 0.56
N ARG A 181 -4.46 -10.58 1.81
CA ARG A 181 -3.62 -10.84 3.00
C ARG A 181 -3.14 -12.28 3.04
N SER A 182 -4.05 -13.25 2.85
CA SER A 182 -3.74 -14.68 2.83
C SER A 182 -2.72 -15.02 1.72
N ARG A 183 -2.88 -14.42 0.53
CA ARG A 183 -1.93 -14.58 -0.58
C ARG A 183 -0.54 -14.08 -0.22
N GLY A 184 -0.45 -12.93 0.44
CA GLY A 184 0.84 -12.36 0.88
C GLY A 184 1.55 -13.21 1.93
N GLU A 185 0.82 -13.73 2.92
CA GLU A 185 1.36 -14.63 3.96
C GLU A 185 1.82 -15.97 3.36
N PHE A 186 1.03 -16.55 2.45
CA PHE A 186 1.41 -17.76 1.74
C PHE A 186 2.74 -17.59 0.98
N LEU A 187 2.88 -16.52 0.20
CA LEU A 187 4.11 -16.26 -0.57
C LEU A 187 5.32 -16.00 0.34
N ALA A 188 5.14 -15.28 1.45
CA ALA A 188 6.21 -15.05 2.42
C ALA A 188 6.72 -16.37 3.02
N ASN A 189 5.82 -17.26 3.46
CA ASN A 189 6.16 -18.56 4.02
C ASN A 189 6.85 -19.45 2.96
N MET A 190 6.30 -19.51 1.74
CA MET A 190 6.88 -20.30 0.65
C MET A 190 8.30 -19.85 0.30
N SER A 191 8.59 -18.56 0.38
CA SER A 191 9.94 -18.07 0.14
C SER A 191 10.94 -18.58 1.18
N HIS A 192 10.57 -18.55 2.45
CA HIS A 192 11.43 -19.12 3.51
C HIS A 192 11.65 -20.62 3.30
N GLU A 193 10.58 -21.35 2.99
CA GLU A 193 10.65 -22.80 2.76
C GLU A 193 11.49 -23.18 1.53
N ILE A 194 11.58 -22.31 0.50
CA ILE A 194 12.41 -22.54 -0.68
C ILE A 194 13.84 -22.01 -0.48
N ARG A 195 14.01 -20.87 0.19
CA ARG A 195 15.34 -20.26 0.41
C ARG A 195 16.26 -21.18 1.18
N THR A 196 15.72 -21.83 2.19
CA THR A 196 16.44 -22.73 3.08
C THR A 196 17.12 -23.92 2.37
N PRO A 197 16.41 -24.79 1.60
CA PRO A 197 17.08 -25.88 0.86
C PRO A 197 17.98 -25.34 -0.26
N MET A 198 17.62 -24.22 -0.89
CA MET A 198 18.45 -23.62 -1.93
C MET A 198 19.80 -23.11 -1.39
N ALA A 199 19.80 -22.52 -0.19
CA ALA A 199 21.03 -22.09 0.47
C ALA A 199 21.96 -23.30 0.75
N ALA A 200 21.39 -24.43 1.18
CA ALA A 200 22.16 -25.66 1.38
C ALA A 200 22.74 -26.19 0.07
N ILE A 201 21.95 -26.25 -1.02
CA ILE A 201 22.40 -26.68 -2.34
C ILE A 201 23.56 -25.81 -2.84
N LEU A 202 23.42 -24.49 -2.74
CA LEU A 202 24.45 -23.54 -3.18
C LEU A 202 25.72 -23.66 -2.35
N GLY A 203 25.57 -23.79 -1.03
CA GLY A 203 26.72 -23.96 -0.15
C GLY A 203 27.48 -25.26 -0.42
N HIS A 204 26.79 -26.36 -0.66
CA HIS A 204 27.47 -27.61 -1.03
C HIS A 204 28.12 -27.52 -2.42
N ALA A 205 27.52 -26.80 -3.35
CA ALA A 205 28.13 -26.52 -4.64
C ALA A 205 29.40 -25.67 -4.51
N ASP A 206 29.45 -24.70 -3.58
CA ASP A 206 30.65 -23.93 -3.29
C ASP A 206 31.77 -24.81 -2.72
N ILE A 207 31.45 -25.71 -1.77
CA ILE A 207 32.40 -26.66 -1.21
C ILE A 207 32.94 -27.62 -2.30
N LEU A 208 32.04 -28.16 -3.15
CA LEU A 208 32.48 -29.05 -4.25
C LEU A 208 33.43 -28.33 -5.20
N ARG A 209 33.14 -27.07 -5.53
CA ARG A 209 33.99 -26.25 -6.41
C ARG A 209 35.43 -26.12 -5.86
N ASP A 210 35.55 -25.97 -4.54
CA ASP A 210 36.86 -25.81 -3.90
C ASP A 210 37.69 -27.11 -3.88
N HIS A 211 37.05 -28.26 -3.96
CA HIS A 211 37.72 -29.58 -3.95
C HIS A 211 37.92 -30.19 -5.35
N LEU A 212 37.25 -29.68 -6.37
CA LEU A 212 37.34 -30.17 -7.73
C LEU A 212 38.48 -29.49 -8.49
N GLN A 213 39.23 -30.28 -9.25
CA GLN A 213 40.29 -29.80 -10.14
C GLN A 213 39.97 -30.05 -11.63
N ASP A 214 39.04 -30.95 -11.90
CA ASP A 214 38.60 -31.26 -13.25
C ASP A 214 37.74 -30.16 -13.84
N PRO A 215 38.10 -29.56 -15.03
CA PRO A 215 37.38 -28.46 -15.65
C PRO A 215 35.92 -28.77 -15.96
N ASP A 216 35.60 -29.99 -16.40
CA ASP A 216 34.24 -30.40 -16.75
C ASP A 216 33.34 -30.44 -15.52
N ASN A 217 33.86 -31.00 -14.42
CA ASN A 217 33.13 -31.02 -13.13
C ASN A 217 32.96 -29.62 -12.54
N LEU A 218 33.95 -28.74 -12.67
CA LEU A 218 33.84 -27.33 -12.27
C LEU A 218 32.72 -26.59 -13.07
N GLN A 219 32.63 -26.86 -14.40
CA GLN A 219 31.57 -26.28 -15.22
C GLN A 219 30.18 -26.74 -14.80
N VAL A 220 30.01 -27.99 -14.38
CA VAL A 220 28.74 -28.52 -13.84
C VAL A 220 28.36 -27.80 -12.54
N VAL A 221 29.31 -27.68 -11.61
CA VAL A 221 29.11 -27.01 -10.34
C VAL A 221 28.76 -25.51 -10.53
N ASP A 222 29.47 -24.83 -11.41
CA ASP A 222 29.18 -23.42 -11.73
C ASP A 222 27.79 -23.26 -12.40
N THR A 223 27.34 -24.27 -13.12
CA THR A 223 25.97 -24.29 -13.67
C THR A 223 24.93 -24.46 -12.59
N ILE A 224 25.15 -25.36 -11.61
CA ILE A 224 24.25 -25.50 -10.43
C ILE A 224 24.17 -24.21 -9.65
N ARG A 225 25.29 -23.57 -9.36
CA ARG A 225 25.37 -22.30 -8.64
C ARG A 225 24.62 -21.18 -9.36
N ARG A 226 24.84 -21.05 -10.66
CA ARG A 226 24.18 -20.04 -11.50
C ARG A 226 22.66 -20.20 -11.50
N ASN A 227 22.18 -21.44 -11.70
CA ASN A 227 20.74 -21.72 -11.69
C ASN A 227 20.12 -21.57 -10.30
N GLY A 228 20.82 -21.98 -9.24
CA GLY A 228 20.36 -21.79 -7.85
C GLY A 228 20.23 -20.32 -7.46
N ASN A 229 21.21 -19.50 -7.79
CA ASN A 229 21.15 -18.05 -7.56
C ASN A 229 20.06 -17.38 -8.40
N PHE A 230 19.86 -17.83 -9.64
CA PHE A 230 18.80 -17.36 -10.52
C PHE A 230 17.42 -17.66 -9.91
N LEU A 231 17.19 -18.87 -9.40
CA LEU A 231 15.94 -19.26 -8.76
C LEU A 231 15.67 -18.44 -7.49
N LEU A 232 16.68 -18.22 -6.64
CA LEU A 232 16.57 -17.34 -5.48
C LEU A 232 16.22 -15.89 -5.87
N GLY A 233 16.79 -15.41 -6.98
CA GLY A 233 16.44 -14.12 -7.55
C GLY A 233 14.96 -14.04 -7.91
N ILE A 234 14.42 -15.02 -8.63
CA ILE A 234 12.99 -15.09 -9.00
C ILE A 234 12.10 -15.07 -7.75
N ILE A 235 12.42 -15.85 -6.74
CA ILE A 235 11.63 -15.94 -5.52
C ILE A 235 11.60 -14.58 -4.79
N ASN A 236 12.75 -13.93 -4.68
CA ASN A 236 12.83 -12.60 -4.08
C ASN A 236 12.04 -11.55 -4.90
N ASP A 237 12.10 -11.63 -6.23
CA ASP A 237 11.32 -10.78 -7.15
C ASP A 237 9.81 -10.94 -6.95
N ILE A 238 9.33 -12.19 -6.84
CA ILE A 238 7.90 -12.49 -6.58
C ILE A 238 7.47 -11.96 -5.20
N LEU A 239 8.33 -12.10 -4.20
CA LEU A 239 8.07 -11.57 -2.86
C LEU A 239 8.00 -10.04 -2.83
N ASP A 240 8.99 -9.38 -3.47
CA ASP A 240 9.00 -7.92 -3.54
C ASP A 240 7.72 -7.43 -4.23
N LEU A 241 7.33 -8.05 -5.34
CA LEU A 241 6.08 -7.77 -6.04
C LEU A 241 4.86 -7.92 -5.12
N SER A 242 4.77 -9.04 -4.41
CA SER A 242 3.67 -9.32 -3.48
C SER A 242 3.59 -8.31 -2.32
N LYS A 243 4.74 -7.91 -1.75
CA LYS A 243 4.81 -6.91 -0.68
C LYS A 243 4.36 -5.53 -1.15
N ILE A 244 4.74 -5.16 -2.39
CA ILE A 244 4.34 -3.89 -3.00
C ILE A 244 2.84 -3.88 -3.26
N ASP A 245 2.28 -4.95 -3.86
CA ASP A 245 0.85 -5.06 -4.16
C ASP A 245 -0.03 -5.05 -2.89
N ALA A 246 0.49 -5.59 -1.79
CA ALA A 246 -0.17 -5.56 -0.49
C ALA A 246 0.00 -4.22 0.26
N GLY A 247 0.72 -3.24 -0.30
CA GLY A 247 1.04 -1.98 0.39
C GLY A 247 1.92 -2.14 1.63
N LYS A 248 2.61 -3.27 1.76
CA LYS A 248 3.45 -3.62 2.92
C LYS A 248 4.94 -3.31 2.71
N LEU A 249 5.29 -2.67 1.59
CA LEU A 249 6.67 -2.26 1.36
C LEU A 249 6.97 -1.00 2.19
N GLU A 250 7.79 -1.14 3.21
CA GLU A 250 8.32 -0.01 3.96
C GLU A 250 9.51 0.59 3.22
N VAL A 251 9.43 1.89 2.95
CA VAL A 251 10.52 2.66 2.33
C VAL A 251 11.30 3.38 3.43
N ALA A 252 12.54 2.97 3.65
CA ALA A 252 13.41 3.55 4.65
C ALA A 252 14.06 4.84 4.15
N LYS A 253 13.42 6.00 4.35
CA LYS A 253 13.99 7.30 3.97
C LYS A 253 15.15 7.65 4.89
N ARG A 254 16.37 7.63 4.35
CA ARG A 254 17.61 8.01 5.04
C ARG A 254 18.36 9.07 4.25
N PRO A 255 19.20 9.88 4.89
CA PRO A 255 20.10 10.77 4.17
C PRO A 255 21.14 9.94 3.40
N VAL A 256 21.21 10.12 2.10
CA VAL A 256 22.08 9.34 1.20
C VAL A 256 22.69 10.27 0.16
N ARG A 257 23.94 10.03 -0.19
CA ARG A 257 24.64 10.72 -1.27
C ARG A 257 24.41 10.01 -2.61
N PRO A 258 23.91 10.70 -3.65
CA PRO A 258 23.68 10.09 -4.96
C PRO A 258 24.92 9.50 -5.62
N ASP A 259 26.08 10.16 -5.46
CA ASP A 259 27.37 9.69 -5.99
C ASP A 259 27.79 8.35 -5.36
N ALA A 260 27.51 8.13 -4.08
CA ALA A 260 27.78 6.87 -3.41
C ALA A 260 26.94 5.71 -4.00
N ILE A 261 25.62 5.95 -4.24
CA ILE A 261 24.76 4.94 -4.89
C ILE A 261 25.31 4.56 -6.26
N VAL A 262 25.71 5.56 -7.05
CA VAL A 262 26.22 5.36 -8.41
C VAL A 262 27.56 4.61 -8.39
N ALA A 263 28.44 4.92 -7.43
CA ALA A 263 29.70 4.20 -7.25
C ALA A 263 29.51 2.72 -6.90
N GLU A 264 28.53 2.41 -6.04
CA GLU A 264 28.16 1.01 -5.74
C GLU A 264 27.62 0.28 -6.97
N VAL A 265 26.71 0.90 -7.74
CA VAL A 265 26.19 0.34 -8.99
C VAL A 265 27.32 0.08 -9.98
N ARG A 266 28.26 1.01 -10.13
CA ARG A 266 29.45 0.85 -10.97
C ARG A 266 30.25 -0.38 -10.56
N SER A 267 30.62 -0.48 -9.29
CA SER A 267 31.42 -1.60 -8.77
C SER A 267 30.78 -2.97 -9.05
N LEU A 268 29.44 -3.05 -8.95
CA LEU A 268 28.70 -4.27 -9.22
C LEU A 268 28.60 -4.62 -10.71
N MET A 269 28.55 -3.61 -11.57
CA MET A 269 28.29 -3.79 -13.01
C MET A 269 29.55 -3.80 -13.88
N ASP A 270 30.66 -3.21 -13.42
CA ASP A 270 31.94 -3.19 -14.17
C ASP A 270 32.43 -4.60 -14.51
N VAL A 271 32.28 -5.56 -13.59
CA VAL A 271 32.66 -6.96 -13.84
C VAL A 271 31.85 -7.58 -14.99
N ARG A 272 30.52 -7.37 -14.98
CA ARG A 272 29.62 -7.89 -16.02
C ARG A 272 29.85 -7.20 -17.38
N ALA A 273 30.12 -5.89 -17.36
CA ALA A 273 30.43 -5.14 -18.56
C ALA A 273 31.77 -5.59 -19.16
N ALA A 274 32.78 -5.84 -18.31
CA ALA A 274 34.10 -6.35 -18.73
C ALA A 274 34.02 -7.75 -19.33
N GLU A 275 33.20 -8.66 -18.78
CA GLU A 275 32.96 -9.99 -19.35
C GLU A 275 32.45 -9.92 -20.80
N LYS A 276 31.60 -8.93 -21.10
CA LYS A 276 31.09 -8.64 -22.47
C LYS A 276 31.98 -7.68 -23.27
N LYS A 277 33.07 -7.16 -22.71
CA LYS A 277 33.95 -6.15 -23.30
C LYS A 277 33.21 -4.84 -23.66
N LEU A 278 32.15 -4.53 -22.93
CA LEU A 278 31.36 -3.32 -23.13
C LEU A 278 31.88 -2.18 -22.22
N PRO A 279 32.14 -0.98 -22.75
CA PRO A 279 32.46 0.17 -21.92
C PRO A 279 31.23 0.63 -21.15
N LEU A 280 31.31 0.62 -19.80
CA LEU A 280 30.32 1.22 -18.90
C LEU A 280 30.79 2.65 -18.52
N LYS A 281 30.10 3.68 -19.01
CA LYS A 281 30.40 5.07 -18.73
C LYS A 281 29.45 5.61 -17.67
N ILE A 282 30.00 6.33 -16.69
CA ILE A 282 29.22 7.04 -15.67
C ILE A 282 29.53 8.53 -15.75
N GLU A 283 28.50 9.33 -15.87
CA GLU A 283 28.60 10.76 -16.09
C GLU A 283 27.58 11.50 -15.21
N PHE A 284 27.96 12.70 -14.75
CA PHE A 284 27.05 13.63 -14.09
C PHE A 284 26.82 14.81 -15.03
N ASP A 285 25.55 15.08 -15.34
CA ASP A 285 25.14 16.20 -16.20
C ASP A 285 24.77 17.40 -15.31
N GLY A 286 25.80 18.12 -14.86
CA GLY A 286 25.70 19.26 -13.97
C GLY A 286 25.76 18.91 -12.48
N PRO A 287 25.53 19.93 -11.62
CA PRO A 287 25.50 19.76 -10.17
C PRO A 287 24.32 18.89 -9.74
N VAL A 288 24.53 18.10 -8.69
CA VAL A 288 23.47 17.24 -8.09
C VAL A 288 23.36 17.52 -6.59
N PRO A 289 22.23 17.18 -5.96
CA PRO A 289 22.09 17.26 -4.50
C PRO A 289 23.20 16.51 -3.76
N GLU A 290 23.79 17.13 -2.76
CA GLU A 290 24.82 16.49 -1.92
C GLU A 290 24.20 15.31 -1.15
N ILE A 291 23.02 15.53 -0.56
CA ILE A 291 22.28 14.55 0.23
C ILE A 291 20.81 14.56 -0.21
N ILE A 292 20.25 13.37 -0.41
CA ILE A 292 18.82 13.15 -0.64
C ILE A 292 18.25 12.23 0.44
N HIS A 293 16.97 12.43 0.82
CA HIS A 293 16.29 11.56 1.78
C HIS A 293 15.48 10.48 1.03
N THR A 294 16.08 9.30 0.90
CA THR A 294 15.51 8.21 0.12
C THR A 294 15.98 6.85 0.63
N ASP A 295 15.46 5.79 0.02
CA ASP A 295 15.93 4.42 0.24
C ASP A 295 17.00 4.04 -0.81
N ALA A 296 18.27 4.11 -0.40
CA ALA A 296 19.41 3.80 -1.26
C ALA A 296 19.37 2.36 -1.78
N ILE A 297 18.88 1.40 -0.98
CA ILE A 297 18.81 -0.02 -1.36
C ILE A 297 17.85 -0.17 -2.54
N ARG A 298 16.71 0.51 -2.51
CA ARG A 298 15.71 0.42 -3.58
C ARG A 298 16.15 1.13 -4.85
N ILE A 299 16.77 2.32 -4.74
CA ILE A 299 17.36 2.99 -5.91
C ILE A 299 18.44 2.10 -6.54
N ARG A 300 19.35 1.55 -5.74
CA ARG A 300 20.38 0.63 -6.23
C ARG A 300 19.76 -0.59 -6.92
N GLN A 301 18.72 -1.20 -6.33
CA GLN A 301 18.01 -2.35 -6.91
C GLN A 301 17.46 -2.01 -8.31
N ILE A 302 16.82 -0.85 -8.47
CA ILE A 302 16.33 -0.36 -9.76
C ILE A 302 17.48 -0.18 -10.74
N LEU A 303 18.53 0.55 -10.35
CA LEU A 303 19.66 0.86 -11.23
C LEU A 303 20.42 -0.39 -11.66
N VAL A 304 20.66 -1.34 -10.74
CA VAL A 304 21.32 -2.63 -11.05
C VAL A 304 20.50 -3.42 -12.07
N ASN A 305 19.17 -3.39 -11.97
CA ASN A 305 18.30 -4.06 -12.96
C ASN A 305 18.34 -3.35 -14.31
N LEU A 306 18.22 -2.03 -14.34
CA LEU A 306 18.23 -1.27 -15.59
C LEU A 306 19.59 -1.35 -16.30
N VAL A 307 20.71 -1.15 -15.59
CA VAL A 307 22.07 -1.28 -16.15
C VAL A 307 22.36 -2.73 -16.54
N GLY A 308 21.91 -3.71 -15.74
CA GLY A 308 22.03 -5.13 -16.08
C GLY A 308 21.31 -5.48 -17.39
N ASN A 309 20.11 -4.96 -17.60
CA ASN A 309 19.37 -5.11 -18.85
C ASN A 309 20.09 -4.41 -20.02
N ALA A 310 20.60 -3.21 -19.83
CA ALA A 310 21.39 -2.49 -20.83
C ALA A 310 22.62 -3.31 -21.29
N ILE A 311 23.39 -3.86 -20.34
CA ILE A 311 24.55 -4.74 -20.65
C ILE A 311 24.08 -6.04 -21.32
N LYS A 312 22.97 -6.61 -20.88
CA LYS A 312 22.44 -7.87 -21.42
C LYS A 312 22.08 -7.73 -22.92
N PHE A 313 21.38 -6.65 -23.28
CA PHE A 313 20.84 -6.43 -24.61
C PHE A 313 21.73 -5.60 -25.55
N THR A 314 22.93 -5.24 -25.11
CA THR A 314 23.97 -4.64 -25.93
C THR A 314 25.05 -5.67 -26.16
N ASP A 315 25.32 -6.01 -27.42
CA ASP A 315 26.42 -6.91 -27.78
C ASP A 315 27.68 -6.11 -28.14
N GLU A 316 27.53 -5.00 -28.88
CA GLU A 316 28.60 -4.09 -29.23
C GLU A 316 28.13 -2.64 -29.01
N GLY A 317 29.04 -1.75 -28.59
CA GLY A 317 28.73 -0.35 -28.38
C GLY A 317 29.05 0.14 -26.95
N VAL A 318 28.12 0.85 -26.31
CA VAL A 318 28.35 1.48 -25.00
C VAL A 318 27.10 1.47 -24.14
N VAL A 319 27.28 1.25 -22.83
CA VAL A 319 26.27 1.49 -21.81
C VAL A 319 26.67 2.71 -21.01
N ARG A 320 25.73 3.64 -20.78
CA ARG A 320 25.98 4.89 -20.07
C ARG A 320 24.94 5.07 -18.96
N LEU A 321 25.40 5.44 -17.76
CA LEU A 321 24.58 5.90 -16.67
C LEU A 321 24.85 7.39 -16.44
N THR A 322 23.87 8.24 -16.75
CA THR A 322 23.97 9.70 -16.56
C THR A 322 23.06 10.13 -15.43
N VAL A 323 23.58 10.94 -14.51
CA VAL A 323 22.79 11.49 -13.40
C VAL A 323 22.62 12.99 -13.60
N ARG A 324 21.38 13.46 -13.54
CA ARG A 324 21.03 14.88 -13.69
C ARG A 324 20.03 15.29 -12.62
N PHE A 325 20.16 16.49 -12.12
CA PHE A 325 19.15 17.11 -11.27
C PHE A 325 18.33 18.12 -12.07
N ASP A 326 17.02 17.92 -12.06
CA ASP A 326 16.07 18.84 -12.65
C ASP A 326 15.56 19.78 -11.56
N GLU A 327 16.03 21.04 -11.61
CA GLU A 327 15.70 22.07 -10.62
C GLU A 327 14.23 22.52 -10.71
N GLU A 328 13.65 22.54 -11.92
CA GLU A 328 12.27 23.00 -12.14
C GLU A 328 11.27 22.06 -11.45
N ASP A 329 11.45 20.75 -11.63
CA ASP A 329 10.58 19.71 -11.08
C ASP A 329 11.08 19.17 -9.73
N SER A 330 12.25 19.62 -9.25
CA SER A 330 12.93 19.09 -8.06
C SER A 330 13.08 17.57 -8.10
N ARG A 331 13.57 17.04 -9.23
CA ARG A 331 13.75 15.61 -9.46
C ARG A 331 15.20 15.26 -9.75
N LEU A 332 15.69 14.23 -9.07
CA LEU A 332 16.94 13.59 -9.43
C LEU A 332 16.65 12.49 -10.44
N GLN A 333 17.28 12.57 -11.61
CA GLN A 333 17.08 11.67 -12.74
C GLN A 333 18.35 10.82 -12.95
N PHE A 334 18.13 9.52 -13.14
CA PHE A 334 19.16 8.55 -13.52
C PHE A 334 18.80 8.00 -14.88
N HIS A 335 19.57 8.37 -15.90
CA HIS A 335 19.38 7.91 -17.27
C HIS A 335 20.32 6.73 -17.56
N VAL A 336 19.75 5.56 -17.80
CA VAL A 336 20.48 4.39 -18.29
C VAL A 336 20.27 4.31 -19.79
N ILE A 337 21.34 4.51 -20.55
CA ILE A 337 21.33 4.61 -22.01
C ILE A 337 22.18 3.46 -22.57
N ASP A 338 21.62 2.71 -23.49
CA ASP A 338 22.31 1.65 -24.20
C ASP A 338 22.24 1.87 -25.72
N THR A 339 23.20 1.29 -26.43
CA THR A 339 23.22 1.24 -27.88
C THR A 339 22.91 -0.17 -28.41
N GLY A 340 22.07 -0.88 -27.69
CA GLY A 340 21.69 -2.25 -27.98
C GLY A 340 20.61 -2.38 -29.04
N ILE A 341 19.91 -3.50 -29.04
CA ILE A 341 18.90 -3.85 -30.04
C ILE A 341 17.68 -2.91 -30.06
N GLY A 342 17.47 -2.12 -28.99
CA GLY A 342 16.26 -1.30 -28.83
C GLY A 342 14.99 -2.13 -28.67
N ILE A 343 13.85 -1.43 -28.55
CA ILE A 343 12.54 -2.04 -28.27
C ILE A 343 11.55 -1.57 -29.33
N PRO A 344 10.75 -2.48 -29.93
CA PRO A 344 9.67 -2.12 -30.82
C PRO A 344 8.61 -1.26 -30.13
N SER A 345 8.05 -0.27 -30.87
CA SER A 345 7.11 0.70 -30.29
C SER A 345 5.80 0.08 -29.77
N ASP A 346 5.35 -1.03 -30.38
CA ASP A 346 4.15 -1.78 -29.99
C ASP A 346 4.32 -2.63 -28.73
N GLU A 347 5.55 -2.76 -28.24
CA GLU A 347 5.89 -3.51 -27.03
C GLU A 347 6.21 -2.61 -25.82
N ILE A 348 6.45 -1.31 -26.05
CA ILE A 348 6.82 -0.36 -24.99
C ILE A 348 5.76 -0.31 -23.87
N ASP A 349 4.49 -0.26 -24.21
CA ASP A 349 3.39 -0.15 -23.25
C ASP A 349 3.26 -1.38 -22.31
N LYS A 350 3.79 -2.53 -22.75
CA LYS A 350 3.68 -3.81 -22.02
C LYS A 350 4.94 -4.14 -21.22
N LEU A 351 6.01 -3.36 -21.34
CA LEU A 351 7.30 -3.65 -20.72
C LEU A 351 7.27 -3.73 -19.19
N PHE A 352 6.35 -3.01 -18.58
CA PHE A 352 6.18 -2.95 -17.13
C PHE A 352 5.14 -3.94 -16.60
N ASP A 353 4.51 -4.73 -17.47
CA ASP A 353 3.61 -5.79 -17.06
C ASP A 353 4.40 -7.00 -16.52
N PRO A 354 3.97 -7.60 -15.40
CA PRO A 354 4.65 -8.77 -14.85
C PRO A 354 4.65 -9.95 -15.84
N PHE A 355 5.78 -10.67 -15.92
CA PHE A 355 5.99 -11.85 -16.77
C PHE A 355 5.98 -11.61 -18.28
N VAL A 356 5.93 -10.35 -18.73
CA VAL A 356 6.04 -10.02 -20.14
C VAL A 356 7.51 -10.03 -20.56
N GLN A 357 7.78 -10.67 -21.70
CA GLN A 357 9.08 -10.70 -22.38
C GLN A 357 8.86 -10.35 -23.84
N VAL A 358 9.70 -9.50 -24.36
CA VAL A 358 9.72 -9.18 -25.79
C VAL A 358 10.21 -10.41 -26.55
N ASP A 359 9.33 -11.12 -27.23
CA ASP A 359 9.63 -12.32 -28.00
C ASP A 359 10.47 -11.98 -29.23
N ASN A 360 11.77 -12.04 -29.08
CA ASN A 360 12.65 -12.16 -30.25
C ASN A 360 12.98 -13.64 -30.45
N THR A 361 12.36 -14.25 -31.42
CA THR A 361 12.48 -15.65 -31.84
C THR A 361 13.91 -16.10 -32.19
N SER A 362 14.88 -15.19 -32.24
CA SER A 362 16.29 -15.46 -32.57
C SER A 362 17.26 -15.53 -31.36
N THR A 363 16.82 -15.23 -30.12
CA THR A 363 17.71 -15.17 -28.96
C THR A 363 17.24 -16.07 -27.81
N ARG A 364 17.13 -17.38 -28.04
CA ARG A 364 16.93 -18.40 -26.95
C ARG A 364 18.03 -18.41 -25.88
N SER A 365 19.07 -17.57 -26.01
CA SER A 365 20.20 -17.50 -25.06
C SER A 365 20.03 -16.50 -23.92
N PHE A 366 19.06 -15.59 -23.95
CA PHE A 366 18.92 -14.54 -22.94
C PHE A 366 17.65 -14.69 -22.10
N GLY A 367 17.58 -15.76 -21.29
CA GLY A 367 16.50 -15.96 -20.35
C GLY A 367 16.36 -14.81 -19.32
N GLY A 368 15.12 -14.45 -18.97
CA GLY A 368 14.79 -13.50 -17.93
C GLY A 368 13.48 -13.92 -17.26
N THR A 369 13.12 -13.31 -16.13
CA THR A 369 11.87 -13.61 -15.39
C THR A 369 10.67 -12.84 -15.94
N GLY A 370 10.91 -11.73 -16.64
CA GLY A 370 9.87 -10.75 -16.99
C GLY A 370 9.35 -9.96 -15.80
N LEU A 371 9.98 -10.08 -14.63
CA LEU A 371 9.57 -9.39 -13.40
C LEU A 371 10.37 -8.12 -13.13
N GLY A 372 11.61 -8.05 -13.61
CA GLY A 372 12.55 -7.00 -13.24
C GLY A 372 12.04 -5.59 -13.53
N LEU A 373 11.54 -5.31 -14.75
CA LEU A 373 11.02 -3.98 -15.09
C LEU A 373 9.72 -3.66 -14.36
N ALA A 374 8.83 -4.64 -14.16
CA ALA A 374 7.62 -4.48 -13.37
C ALA A 374 7.94 -4.08 -11.91
N ILE A 375 8.96 -4.70 -11.33
CA ILE A 375 9.46 -4.35 -9.98
C ILE A 375 10.08 -2.96 -9.98
N CYS A 376 10.91 -2.60 -10.98
CA CYS A 376 11.48 -1.26 -11.09
C CYS A 376 10.41 -0.18 -11.10
N HIS A 377 9.38 -0.36 -11.92
CA HIS A 377 8.26 0.58 -12.02
C HIS A 377 7.53 0.76 -10.68
N ARG A 378 7.22 -0.34 -9.99
CA ARG A 378 6.52 -0.30 -8.69
C ARG A 378 7.39 0.25 -7.56
N LEU A 379 8.68 -0.10 -7.52
CA LEU A 379 9.63 0.46 -6.56
C LEU A 379 9.81 1.97 -6.76
N ALA A 380 9.89 2.43 -8.00
CA ALA A 380 9.96 3.86 -8.30
C ALA A 380 8.72 4.60 -7.77
N HIS A 381 7.52 4.06 -7.99
CA HIS A 381 6.30 4.62 -7.40
C HIS A 381 6.32 4.66 -5.88
N ALA A 382 6.81 3.60 -5.21
CA ALA A 382 6.96 3.57 -3.76
C ALA A 382 7.94 4.64 -3.24
N LEU A 383 8.93 5.02 -4.06
CA LEU A 383 9.89 6.09 -3.79
C LEU A 383 9.36 7.49 -4.14
N ASN A 384 8.08 7.66 -4.49
CA ASN A 384 7.47 8.88 -5.05
C ASN A 384 8.17 9.34 -6.34
N GLY A 385 8.63 8.40 -7.14
CA GLY A 385 9.28 8.57 -8.42
C GLY A 385 8.55 7.85 -9.55
N GLN A 386 9.21 7.76 -10.69
CA GLN A 386 8.73 7.03 -11.86
C GLN A 386 9.89 6.46 -12.66
N VAL A 387 9.61 5.44 -13.49
CA VAL A 387 10.53 4.92 -14.50
C VAL A 387 9.88 5.11 -15.86
N ASP A 388 10.57 5.81 -16.76
CA ASP A 388 10.16 6.05 -18.13
C ASP A 388 11.10 5.35 -19.10
N VAL A 389 10.64 5.09 -20.32
CA VAL A 389 11.42 4.47 -21.37
C VAL A 389 11.24 5.19 -22.70
N GLU A 390 12.35 5.46 -23.37
CA GLU A 390 12.44 5.92 -24.74
C GLU A 390 13.31 4.93 -25.50
N SER A 391 12.82 4.33 -26.57
CA SER A 391 13.59 3.34 -27.33
C SER A 391 13.26 3.38 -28.81
N GLN A 392 14.26 3.05 -29.60
CA GLN A 392 14.12 2.84 -31.04
C GLN A 392 14.77 1.52 -31.42
N TYR A 393 13.98 0.64 -32.04
CA TYR A 393 14.47 -0.65 -32.48
C TYR A 393 15.67 -0.51 -33.44
N GLY A 394 16.74 -1.25 -33.20
CA GLY A 394 18.00 -1.19 -33.94
C GLY A 394 18.94 -0.03 -33.59
N VAL A 395 18.57 0.85 -32.64
CA VAL A 395 19.39 2.01 -32.24
C VAL A 395 19.82 1.92 -30.77
N GLY A 396 18.88 1.53 -29.86
CA GLY A 396 19.11 1.41 -28.44
C GLY A 396 17.95 1.93 -27.60
N SER A 397 18.15 1.97 -26.28
CA SER A 397 17.13 2.38 -25.32
C SER A 397 17.67 3.37 -24.30
N ARG A 398 16.76 4.20 -23.78
CA ARG A 398 16.99 5.06 -22.62
C ARG A 398 15.91 4.78 -21.58
N PHE A 399 16.31 4.28 -20.43
CA PHE A 399 15.46 4.17 -19.25
C PHE A 399 15.80 5.30 -18.27
N THR A 400 14.79 6.01 -17.79
CA THR A 400 14.94 7.13 -16.88
C THR A 400 14.24 6.85 -15.55
N LEU A 401 15.01 6.69 -14.47
CA LEU A 401 14.46 6.70 -13.12
C LEU A 401 14.46 8.14 -12.61
N SER A 402 13.30 8.66 -12.27
CA SER A 402 13.11 9.99 -11.67
C SER A 402 12.65 9.85 -10.22
N VAL A 403 13.34 10.49 -9.28
CA VAL A 403 13.00 10.49 -7.84
C VAL A 403 12.81 11.91 -7.37
N LYS A 404 11.73 12.17 -6.64
CA LYS A 404 11.47 13.49 -6.08
C LYS A 404 12.42 13.79 -4.91
N VAL A 405 12.99 14.97 -4.91
CA VAL A 405 13.94 15.47 -3.89
C VAL A 405 13.38 16.73 -3.25
N ASP A 406 13.79 17.04 -2.03
CA ASP A 406 13.40 18.27 -1.38
C ASP A 406 13.92 19.51 -2.18
N PRO A 407 13.11 20.56 -2.36
CA PRO A 407 13.46 21.68 -3.24
C PRO A 407 14.62 22.56 -2.72
N HIS A 408 14.99 22.44 -1.45
CA HIS A 408 16.05 23.27 -0.82
C HIS A 408 17.28 22.41 -0.47
N VAL A 409 17.84 21.72 -1.47
CA VAL A 409 19.05 20.90 -1.28
C VAL A 409 20.30 21.65 -1.71
N GLN A 410 21.39 21.42 -1.00
CA GLN A 410 22.70 21.92 -1.43
C GLN A 410 23.15 21.13 -2.65
N LEU A 411 23.49 21.84 -3.74
CA LEU A 411 24.00 21.23 -4.95
C LEU A 411 25.55 21.22 -4.91
N VAL A 412 26.09 20.08 -5.34
CA VAL A 412 27.56 19.90 -5.43
C VAL A 412 27.93 19.33 -6.80
N ASN A 413 29.12 19.60 -7.26
CA ASN A 413 29.70 18.92 -8.41
C ASN A 413 30.32 17.59 -7.92
N PRO A 414 29.77 16.44 -8.28
CA PRO A 414 30.28 15.17 -7.77
C PRO A 414 31.66 14.88 -8.35
N ASN A 415 32.59 14.50 -7.47
CA ASN A 415 33.92 14.08 -7.86
C ASN A 415 34.01 12.55 -7.82
N LEU A 416 33.75 11.89 -8.97
CA LEU A 416 33.81 10.44 -9.10
C LEU A 416 35.17 9.83 -8.70
N ALA A 417 36.21 10.62 -8.68
CA ALA A 417 37.57 10.17 -8.30
C ALA A 417 37.71 9.93 -6.80
N LEU A 418 36.88 10.54 -5.95
CA LEU A 418 36.96 10.41 -4.49
C LEU A 418 36.11 9.24 -3.93
N SER A 419 35.11 8.78 -4.68
CA SER A 419 34.26 7.66 -4.28
C SER A 419 34.85 6.28 -4.63
N VAL A 420 36.01 6.23 -5.27
CA VAL A 420 36.74 4.98 -5.62
C VAL A 420 37.79 4.63 -4.55
N SER A 421 37.83 5.35 -3.43
CA SER A 421 38.73 5.00 -2.32
C SER A 421 38.16 3.91 -1.42
N ALA A 422 37.69 2.85 -2.03
CA ALA A 422 37.70 1.53 -1.42
C ALA A 422 38.55 0.61 -2.32
N ASP A 423 39.82 0.95 -2.45
CA ASP A 423 40.85 -0.06 -2.71
C ASP A 423 40.81 -1.04 -1.54
N VAL A 424 39.93 -2.01 -1.64
CA VAL A 424 40.09 -3.23 -0.86
C VAL A 424 41.11 -4.07 -1.64
N PRO A 425 42.28 -4.32 -1.07
CA PRO A 425 43.25 -5.18 -1.71
C PRO A 425 42.61 -6.52 -2.07
N HIS A 426 42.82 -6.98 -3.28
CA HIS A 426 42.48 -8.36 -3.72
C HIS A 426 43.47 -9.34 -3.09
N GLY A 427 43.67 -9.28 -1.76
CA GLY A 427 44.42 -10.24 -1.00
C GLY A 427 43.48 -11.25 -0.37
N GLU A 428 43.83 -12.52 -0.42
CA GLU A 428 43.16 -13.53 0.41
C GLU A 428 43.27 -13.09 1.87
N ILE A 429 42.13 -12.79 2.51
CA ILE A 429 42.07 -12.48 3.94
C ILE A 429 42.43 -13.73 4.68
N LYS A 430 43.50 -13.68 5.49
CA LYS A 430 43.89 -14.75 6.40
C LYS A 430 43.44 -14.37 7.81
N LEU A 431 42.44 -15.10 8.30
CA LEU A 431 42.00 -14.98 9.69
C LEU A 431 42.99 -15.69 10.62
N ASN A 432 43.27 -15.07 11.74
CA ASN A 432 43.96 -15.72 12.85
C ASN A 432 43.10 -15.51 14.11
N ALA A 433 41.97 -16.23 14.15
CA ALA A 433 40.94 -16.05 15.16
C ALA A 433 40.18 -17.34 15.42
N LYS A 434 39.71 -17.50 16.65
CA LYS A 434 38.84 -18.60 17.07
C LYS A 434 37.38 -18.09 17.13
N VAL A 435 36.54 -18.66 16.31
CA VAL A 435 35.14 -18.20 16.13
C VAL A 435 34.16 -19.26 16.64
N LEU A 436 33.24 -18.87 17.51
CA LEU A 436 32.12 -19.72 17.91
C LEU A 436 30.97 -19.54 16.92
N VAL A 437 30.56 -20.58 16.21
CA VAL A 437 29.45 -20.61 15.29
C VAL A 437 28.23 -21.29 15.93
N VAL A 438 27.13 -20.57 16.06
CA VAL A 438 25.91 -21.04 16.71
C VAL A 438 24.76 -21.02 15.74
N ASP A 439 24.21 -22.17 15.39
CA ASP A 439 23.05 -22.32 14.49
C ASP A 439 22.44 -23.71 14.76
N ASP A 440 21.13 -23.88 14.76
CA ASP A 440 20.46 -25.16 15.00
C ASP A 440 20.63 -26.12 13.81
N ARG A 441 20.84 -25.58 12.62
CA ARG A 441 20.97 -26.31 11.37
C ARG A 441 22.42 -26.73 11.11
N ARG A 442 22.61 -28.05 10.99
CA ARG A 442 23.91 -28.64 10.74
C ARG A 442 24.59 -28.17 9.45
N ASP A 443 23.78 -27.97 8.39
CA ASP A 443 24.27 -27.50 7.09
C ASP A 443 24.83 -26.08 7.16
N ILE A 444 24.17 -25.17 7.87
CA ILE A 444 24.63 -23.78 8.04
C ILE A 444 25.90 -23.72 8.90
N ARG A 445 25.93 -24.48 10.01
CA ARG A 445 27.13 -24.57 10.85
C ARG A 445 28.32 -25.07 10.05
N TYR A 446 28.13 -26.15 9.26
CA TYR A 446 29.17 -26.71 8.42
C TYR A 446 29.70 -25.72 7.38
N LEU A 447 28.80 -24.95 6.74
CA LEU A 447 29.17 -23.91 5.78
C LEU A 447 29.97 -22.77 6.43
N ALA A 448 29.48 -22.22 7.54
CA ALA A 448 30.20 -21.18 8.27
C ALA A 448 31.60 -21.68 8.73
N GLN A 449 31.67 -22.89 9.29
CA GLN A 449 32.91 -23.51 9.68
C GLN A 449 33.87 -23.62 8.49
N HIS A 450 33.42 -24.18 7.37
CA HIS A 450 34.23 -24.34 6.18
C HIS A 450 34.78 -23.00 5.65
N PHE A 451 33.97 -21.96 5.61
CA PHE A 451 34.39 -20.64 5.14
C PHE A 451 35.45 -20.01 6.07
N ILE A 452 35.28 -20.13 7.38
CA ILE A 452 36.19 -19.55 8.38
C ILE A 452 37.51 -20.33 8.42
N GLU A 453 37.47 -21.68 8.44
CA GLU A 453 38.67 -22.54 8.44
C GLU A 453 39.50 -22.35 7.15
N ARG A 454 38.83 -22.21 6.01
CA ARG A 454 39.51 -21.90 4.73
C ARG A 454 40.23 -20.55 4.76
N ALA A 455 39.69 -19.58 5.47
CA ALA A 455 40.36 -18.30 5.68
C ALA A 455 41.45 -18.34 6.76
N GLY A 456 41.72 -19.50 7.39
CA GLY A 456 42.75 -19.71 8.40
C GLY A 456 42.29 -19.55 9.85
N GLY A 457 40.99 -19.35 10.10
CA GLY A 457 40.41 -19.29 11.44
C GLY A 457 40.17 -20.67 12.06
N GLU A 458 40.06 -20.73 13.37
CA GLU A 458 39.60 -21.89 14.13
C GLU A 458 38.11 -21.77 14.44
N VAL A 459 37.38 -22.90 14.43
CA VAL A 459 35.92 -22.85 14.67
C VAL A 459 35.50 -23.82 15.75
N VAL A 460 34.70 -23.31 16.67
CA VAL A 460 33.94 -24.12 17.63
C VAL A 460 32.45 -23.98 17.28
N THR A 461 31.65 -25.02 17.45
CA THR A 461 30.24 -24.99 17.07
C THR A 461 29.33 -25.29 18.24
N ALA A 462 28.15 -24.62 18.28
CA ALA A 462 27.05 -24.91 19.19
C ALA A 462 25.74 -25.04 18.41
N THR A 463 24.77 -25.82 18.91
CA THR A 463 23.53 -26.14 18.21
C THR A 463 22.34 -25.24 18.62
N ASN A 464 22.49 -24.46 19.67
CA ASN A 464 21.49 -23.52 20.18
C ASN A 464 22.14 -22.50 21.13
N GLY A 465 21.39 -21.45 21.47
CA GLY A 465 21.88 -20.38 22.33
C GLY A 465 22.30 -20.83 23.73
N LYS A 466 21.62 -21.85 24.27
CA LYS A 466 21.97 -22.40 25.60
C LYS A 466 23.34 -23.04 25.61
N GLU A 467 23.65 -23.91 24.63
CA GLU A 467 24.97 -24.51 24.48
C GLU A 467 26.05 -23.43 24.29
N ALA A 468 25.77 -22.37 23.53
CA ALA A 468 26.72 -21.28 23.35
C ALA A 468 27.02 -20.56 24.69
N VAL A 469 26.00 -20.23 25.47
CA VAL A 469 26.17 -19.60 26.79
C VAL A 469 26.88 -20.51 27.80
N GLU A 470 26.61 -21.82 27.78
CA GLU A 470 27.28 -22.80 28.63
C GLU A 470 28.74 -22.97 28.20
N PHE A 471 29.04 -23.08 26.91
CA PHE A 471 30.39 -23.15 26.39
C PHE A 471 31.21 -21.91 26.75
N MET A 472 30.67 -20.71 26.58
CA MET A 472 31.36 -19.47 26.94
C MET A 472 31.66 -19.32 28.44
N ALA A 473 31.05 -20.12 29.30
CA ALA A 473 31.33 -20.19 30.72
C ALA A 473 32.46 -21.17 31.09
N THR A 474 33.03 -21.88 30.12
CA THR A 474 34.13 -22.83 30.34
C THR A 474 35.49 -22.18 30.10
N SER A 475 36.57 -22.80 30.59
CA SER A 475 37.95 -22.38 30.29
C SER A 475 38.32 -22.49 28.81
N ASP A 476 37.66 -23.35 28.06
CA ASP A 476 37.94 -23.58 26.62
C ASP A 476 37.47 -22.43 25.74
N ALA A 477 36.69 -21.49 26.32
CA ALA A 477 36.20 -20.28 25.66
C ALA A 477 37.10 -19.05 25.82
N GLU A 478 38.17 -19.13 26.64
CA GLU A 478 39.06 -17.98 26.90
C GLU A 478 39.71 -17.44 25.62
N ASP A 479 39.91 -18.31 24.61
CA ASP A 479 40.54 -17.96 23.33
C ASP A 479 39.52 -17.63 22.22
N VAL A 480 38.19 -17.53 22.51
CA VAL A 480 37.22 -17.18 21.50
C VAL A 480 37.24 -15.68 21.25
N ASP A 481 37.46 -15.27 20.00
CA ASP A 481 37.59 -13.88 19.57
C ASP A 481 36.26 -13.29 19.09
N LEU A 482 35.35 -14.12 18.55
CA LEU A 482 34.12 -13.67 17.94
C LEU A 482 33.06 -14.78 17.95
N ILE A 483 31.78 -14.37 18.03
CA ILE A 483 30.62 -15.27 17.90
C ILE A 483 29.82 -14.93 16.63
N VAL A 484 29.48 -15.97 15.85
CA VAL A 484 28.48 -15.92 14.77
C VAL A 484 27.23 -16.62 15.29
N MET A 485 26.14 -15.89 15.50
CA MET A 485 24.95 -16.31 16.23
C MET A 485 23.70 -16.28 15.34
N ASP A 486 23.06 -17.42 15.11
CA ASP A 486 21.71 -17.44 14.53
C ASP A 486 20.71 -16.84 15.53
N MET A 487 19.88 -15.95 15.05
CA MET A 487 18.89 -15.28 15.90
C MET A 487 17.64 -16.12 16.14
N GLN A 488 17.35 -17.13 15.29
CA GLN A 488 16.15 -17.96 15.38
C GLN A 488 16.52 -19.43 15.57
N MET A 489 16.55 -19.88 16.81
CA MET A 489 16.91 -21.26 17.19
C MET A 489 15.95 -21.80 18.24
N PRO A 490 15.73 -23.13 18.29
CA PRO A 490 15.00 -23.78 19.37
C PRO A 490 15.78 -23.76 20.69
N VAL A 491 15.12 -24.02 21.82
CA VAL A 491 15.62 -24.09 23.18
C VAL A 491 15.97 -22.71 23.77
N MET A 492 16.88 -21.98 23.17
CA MET A 492 17.24 -20.59 23.47
C MET A 492 17.61 -19.92 22.16
N ASP A 493 16.92 -18.86 21.81
CA ASP A 493 17.17 -18.09 20.60
C ASP A 493 18.41 -17.19 20.73
N GLY A 494 18.85 -16.62 19.61
CA GLY A 494 20.04 -15.79 19.59
C GLY A 494 19.88 -14.46 20.32
N TYR A 495 18.65 -13.95 20.43
CA TYR A 495 18.38 -12.71 21.17
C TYR A 495 18.56 -12.91 22.66
N ASP A 496 17.99 -13.99 23.21
CA ASP A 496 18.14 -14.36 24.60
C ASP A 496 19.58 -14.75 24.93
N ALA A 497 20.25 -15.52 24.06
CA ALA A 497 21.63 -15.92 24.24
C ALA A 497 22.58 -14.70 24.26
N THR A 498 22.43 -13.77 23.31
CA THR A 498 23.22 -12.54 23.27
C THR A 498 23.01 -11.70 24.52
N SER A 499 21.74 -11.49 24.92
CA SER A 499 21.41 -10.75 26.13
C SER A 499 22.03 -11.38 27.39
N GLU A 500 22.00 -12.71 27.50
CA GLU A 500 22.58 -13.44 28.63
C GLU A 500 24.11 -13.35 28.63
N LEU A 501 24.78 -13.44 27.46
CA LEU A 501 26.22 -13.24 27.35
C LEU A 501 26.63 -11.84 27.78
N ARG A 502 25.92 -10.81 27.35
CA ARG A 502 26.19 -9.41 27.75
C ARG A 502 25.98 -9.19 29.26
N LYS A 503 24.94 -9.79 29.87
CA LYS A 503 24.72 -9.76 31.31
C LYS A 503 25.85 -10.42 32.11
N ARG A 504 26.47 -11.46 31.54
CA ARG A 504 27.63 -12.13 32.16
C ARG A 504 28.96 -11.40 31.92
N GLY A 505 28.96 -10.27 31.23
CA GLY A 505 30.12 -9.43 31.01
C GLY A 505 30.99 -9.78 29.81
N PHE A 506 30.51 -10.64 28.90
CA PHE A 506 31.22 -10.90 27.67
C PHE A 506 31.10 -9.74 26.69
N GLU A 507 32.21 -9.11 26.29
CA GLU A 507 32.26 -7.95 25.40
C GLU A 507 32.70 -8.29 23.96
N LEU A 508 33.09 -9.56 23.69
CA LEU A 508 33.56 -9.99 22.37
C LEU A 508 32.50 -9.70 21.26
N PRO A 509 32.95 -9.46 20.01
CA PRO A 509 32.04 -9.18 18.90
C PRO A 509 31.08 -10.33 18.64
N ILE A 510 29.80 -10.01 18.39
CA ILE A 510 28.75 -10.97 18.02
C ILE A 510 28.15 -10.53 16.69
N ILE A 511 28.29 -11.37 15.65
CA ILE A 511 27.64 -11.20 14.34
C ILE A 511 26.34 -12.00 14.36
N ALA A 512 25.21 -11.29 14.24
CA ALA A 512 23.91 -11.92 14.14
C ALA A 512 23.67 -12.49 12.72
N LEU A 513 23.17 -13.73 12.62
CA LEU A 513 22.64 -14.30 11.40
C LEU A 513 21.12 -14.18 11.40
N THR A 514 20.55 -13.42 10.45
CA THR A 514 19.10 -13.21 10.36
C THR A 514 18.54 -13.80 9.08
N ALA A 515 17.27 -14.23 9.12
CA ALA A 515 16.59 -14.70 7.92
C ALA A 515 16.17 -13.54 6.98
N ASN A 516 16.01 -12.34 7.52
CA ASN A 516 15.53 -11.16 6.79
C ASN A 516 16.54 -10.00 6.86
N ALA A 517 16.65 -9.26 5.75
CA ALA A 517 17.43 -8.02 5.66
C ALA A 517 16.65 -6.77 6.13
N MET A 518 15.50 -6.92 6.85
CA MET A 518 14.68 -5.79 7.25
C MET A 518 15.36 -4.96 8.34
N ASN A 519 15.20 -3.63 8.24
CA ASN A 519 15.79 -2.69 9.21
C ASN A 519 15.31 -2.93 10.65
N SER A 520 14.08 -3.44 10.84
CA SER A 520 13.57 -3.85 12.14
C SER A 520 14.43 -4.92 12.82
N ASP A 521 14.89 -5.91 12.08
CA ASP A 521 15.67 -7.02 12.63
C ASP A 521 17.09 -6.56 13.00
N ARG A 522 17.67 -5.65 12.21
CA ARG A 522 18.96 -5.01 12.54
C ARG A 522 18.90 -4.24 13.85
N ASP A 523 17.90 -3.35 13.98
CA ASP A 523 17.78 -2.49 15.17
C ASP A 523 17.53 -3.34 16.43
N VAL A 524 16.76 -4.41 16.30
CA VAL A 524 16.56 -5.39 17.39
C VAL A 524 17.87 -6.12 17.73
N CYS A 525 18.62 -6.64 16.75
CA CYS A 525 19.91 -7.31 16.99
C CYS A 525 20.90 -6.37 17.70
N LEU A 526 21.04 -5.14 17.25
CA LEU A 526 21.94 -4.17 17.88
C LEU A 526 21.46 -3.78 19.29
N SER A 527 20.16 -3.70 19.53
CA SER A 527 19.59 -3.33 20.84
C SER A 527 19.83 -4.38 21.90
N VAL A 528 19.90 -5.68 21.53
CA VAL A 528 20.20 -6.77 22.45
C VAL A 528 21.70 -6.97 22.68
N GLY A 529 22.56 -6.24 21.95
CA GLY A 529 24.01 -6.24 22.14
C GLY A 529 24.82 -6.96 21.07
N CYS A 530 24.24 -7.31 19.91
CA CYS A 530 25.04 -7.74 18.75
C CYS A 530 25.91 -6.59 18.25
N THR A 531 27.10 -6.91 17.73
CA THR A 531 28.04 -5.92 17.19
C THR A 531 27.72 -5.61 15.73
N ASP A 532 27.34 -6.64 14.95
CA ASP A 532 26.95 -6.50 13.56
C ASP A 532 25.98 -7.62 13.15
N TYR A 533 25.47 -7.58 11.91
CA TYR A 533 24.54 -8.60 11.43
C TYR A 533 24.80 -8.93 9.96
N THR A 534 24.45 -10.15 9.55
CA THR A 534 24.39 -10.57 8.14
C THR A 534 23.16 -11.46 7.91
N THR A 535 22.77 -11.60 6.66
CA THR A 535 21.55 -12.35 6.31
C THR A 535 21.88 -13.75 5.80
N LYS A 536 20.98 -14.68 6.05
CA LYS A 536 20.98 -15.95 5.35
C LYS A 536 20.40 -15.78 3.94
N PRO A 537 20.96 -16.40 2.85
CA PRO A 537 22.06 -17.38 2.88
C PRO A 537 23.42 -16.72 3.13
N LEU A 538 24.32 -17.47 3.79
CA LEU A 538 25.66 -16.99 4.11
C LEU A 538 26.47 -16.75 2.83
N ASP A 539 26.95 -15.52 2.67
CA ASP A 539 27.96 -15.17 1.67
C ASP A 539 29.35 -15.31 2.31
N SER A 540 30.18 -16.21 1.76
CA SER A 540 31.51 -16.50 2.30
C SER A 540 32.39 -15.24 2.36
N ARG A 541 32.41 -14.44 1.30
CA ARG A 541 33.24 -13.22 1.21
C ARG A 541 32.80 -12.13 2.18
N LEU A 542 31.48 -11.99 2.34
CA LEU A 542 30.91 -11.00 3.26
C LEU A 542 31.21 -11.40 4.70
N LEU A 543 30.98 -12.66 5.06
CA LEU A 543 31.23 -13.18 6.41
C LEU A 543 32.69 -12.99 6.81
N ILE A 544 33.66 -13.42 5.96
CA ILE A 544 35.08 -13.30 6.26
C ILE A 544 35.54 -11.85 6.40
N ARG A 545 35.03 -10.92 5.54
CA ARG A 545 35.33 -9.50 5.69
C ARG A 545 34.77 -8.89 6.97
N MET A 546 33.60 -9.32 7.39
CA MET A 546 32.99 -8.82 8.64
C MET A 546 33.79 -9.28 9.85
N ILE A 547 34.21 -10.55 9.87
CA ILE A 547 35.06 -11.11 10.93
C ILE A 547 36.37 -10.33 10.98
N ASP A 548 37.09 -10.21 9.87
CA ASP A 548 38.37 -9.49 9.77
C ASP A 548 38.27 -8.05 10.27
N ARG A 549 37.23 -7.32 9.83
CA ARG A 549 36.99 -5.93 10.26
C ARG A 549 36.77 -5.83 11.77
N LEU A 550 36.00 -6.75 12.37
CA LEU A 550 35.67 -6.69 13.80
C LEU A 550 36.82 -7.12 14.70
N LEU A 551 37.79 -7.87 14.16
CA LEU A 551 39.00 -8.29 14.88
C LEU A 551 40.16 -7.29 14.72
N THR A 552 40.08 -6.38 13.72
CA THR A 552 41.16 -5.41 13.43
C THR A 552 40.95 -4.08 14.16
N VAL A 553 39.81 -3.88 14.82
CA VAL A 553 39.49 -2.73 15.66
C VAL A 553 39.90 -2.97 17.11
#